data_fca64507238e750c2ecde5e48d4969e9
#
_entry.id   fca64507238e750c2ecde5e48d4969e9
#
_cell.length_a   1.000
_cell.length_b   1.000
_cell.length_c   1.000
_cell.angle_alpha   90.00
_cell.angle_beta   90.00
_cell.angle_gamma   90.00
#
_symmetry.space_group_name_H-M   'P 1'
#
loop_
_entity.id
_entity.type
_entity.pdbx_description
1 polymer ?
#
loop_
_entity_poly.entity_id
_entity_poly.type
_entity_poly.pdbx_seq_one_letter_code
_entity_poly.pdbx_strand_id
1 'polypeptide(L)'
;GLGDVYKRQIYTPSTKAEIGDHDENISFEQSVDHLEKYFPGKGREYAEKLRDNTIALYKKCAEYALSKGIIIADTKFEFGLDENGDLVIGDEMLTPDSSRFWPAEGYEPGHGQPSFDKQFARDWLKANPGNDWTLPQEIVDKTIDKYLQAYEMLTGKPLDK
;
A
#
# COMPACT_ATOMS: atom_id res chain seq x y z
N GLY A 1 -11.58 -16.21 -14.51
CA GLY A 1 -12.05 -14.84 -14.39
C GLY A 1 -11.22 -14.02 -13.44
N LEU A 2 -11.26 -12.72 -13.60
CA LEU A 2 -10.61 -11.71 -12.73
C LEU A 2 -10.95 -11.92 -11.24
N GLY A 3 -12.04 -12.64 -10.95
CA GLY A 3 -12.57 -12.85 -9.62
C GLY A 3 -11.67 -13.60 -8.63
N ASP A 4 -10.63 -14.29 -9.07
CA ASP A 4 -9.90 -15.21 -8.18
C ASP A 4 -8.50 -14.75 -7.79
N VAL A 5 -7.85 -13.86 -8.54
CA VAL A 5 -6.48 -13.45 -8.26
C VAL A 5 -6.42 -12.40 -7.16
N TYR A 6 -7.27 -11.38 -7.18
CA TYR A 6 -7.32 -10.36 -6.13
C TYR A 6 -8.25 -10.69 -4.95
N LYS A 7 -8.92 -11.85 -4.96
CA LYS A 7 -9.68 -12.35 -3.81
C LYS A 7 -8.82 -13.08 -2.77
N ARG A 8 -7.58 -13.43 -3.11
CA ARG A 8 -6.64 -14.08 -2.20
C ARG A 8 -5.68 -13.06 -1.64
N GLN A 9 -6.08 -12.40 -0.55
CA GLN A 9 -5.18 -11.53 0.18
C GLN A 9 -4.21 -12.36 1.01
N ILE A 10 -2.98 -11.86 1.10
CA ILE A 10 -1.99 -12.32 2.07
C ILE A 10 -1.71 -11.18 3.05
N TYR A 11 -1.59 -11.52 4.31
CA TYR A 11 -1.15 -10.62 5.36
C TYR A 11 0.34 -10.83 5.60
N THR A 12 1.13 -9.78 5.42
CA THR A 12 2.59 -9.82 5.54
C THR A 12 3.06 -8.79 6.57
N PRO A 13 3.02 -9.14 7.88
CA PRO A 13 3.54 -8.23 8.90
C PRO A 13 5.05 -8.04 8.74
N SER A 14 5.51 -6.86 9.09
CA SER A 14 6.94 -6.54 9.15
C SER A 14 7.26 -5.79 10.43
N THR A 15 8.51 -5.86 10.87
CA THR A 15 9.02 -4.96 11.90
C THR A 15 9.24 -3.59 11.27
N LYS A 16 9.06 -2.51 12.06
CA LYS A 16 9.46 -1.18 11.62
C LYS A 16 10.96 -1.04 11.88
N ALA A 17 11.72 -0.86 10.81
CA ALA A 17 13.17 -0.65 10.89
C ALA A 17 13.51 0.75 11.41
N GLU A 18 14.72 0.91 11.95
CA GLU A 18 15.29 2.21 12.22
C GLU A 18 15.67 2.92 10.91
N ILE A 19 15.90 4.24 10.99
CA ILE A 19 16.25 5.05 9.82
C ILE A 19 17.56 4.54 9.22
N GLY A 20 17.47 4.08 7.96
CA GLY A 20 18.61 3.54 7.21
C GLY A 20 18.60 2.02 7.03
N ASP A 21 17.75 1.32 7.75
CA ASP A 21 17.53 -0.13 7.60
C ASP A 21 16.25 -0.42 6.82
N HIS A 22 16.06 -1.69 6.47
CA HIS A 22 14.87 -2.16 5.77
C HIS A 22 13.94 -2.92 6.72
N ASP A 23 12.62 -2.71 6.54
CA ASP A 23 11.61 -3.48 7.23
C ASP A 23 11.78 -4.98 6.92
N GLU A 24 11.79 -5.82 7.96
CA GLU A 24 11.89 -7.26 7.81
C GLU A 24 10.51 -7.90 7.87
N ASN A 25 10.18 -8.67 6.82
CA ASN A 25 8.96 -9.48 6.83
C ASN A 25 9.08 -10.59 7.87
N ILE A 26 8.05 -10.72 8.69
CA ILE A 26 7.97 -11.70 9.76
C ILE A 26 6.69 -12.53 9.64
N SER A 27 6.66 -13.69 10.26
CA SER A 27 5.43 -14.48 10.37
C SER A 27 4.47 -13.86 11.39
N PHE A 28 3.20 -14.29 11.35
CA PHE A 28 2.23 -13.87 12.36
C PHE A 28 2.70 -14.19 13.79
N GLU A 29 3.22 -15.39 14.04
CA GLU A 29 3.71 -15.76 15.37
C GLU A 29 4.92 -14.93 15.79
N GLN A 30 5.83 -14.60 14.88
CA GLN A 30 6.93 -13.68 15.17
C GLN A 30 6.42 -12.27 15.49
N SER A 31 5.32 -11.82 14.88
CA SER A 31 4.71 -10.53 15.23
C SER A 31 4.10 -10.56 16.65
N VAL A 32 3.52 -11.69 17.06
CA VAL A 32 3.06 -11.89 18.45
C VAL A 32 4.22 -11.78 19.43
N ASP A 33 5.32 -12.50 19.18
CA ASP A 33 6.50 -12.48 20.03
C ASP A 33 7.15 -11.08 20.08
N HIS A 34 7.15 -10.37 18.96
CA HIS A 34 7.67 -9.01 18.90
C HIS A 34 6.83 -8.06 19.75
N LEU A 35 5.51 -8.09 19.61
CA LEU A 35 4.58 -7.25 20.38
C LEU A 35 4.59 -7.60 21.86
N GLU A 36 4.77 -8.87 22.22
CA GLU A 36 4.85 -9.30 23.61
C GLU A 36 6.03 -8.66 24.37
N LYS A 37 7.14 -8.37 23.67
CA LYS A 37 8.29 -7.67 24.27
C LYS A 37 7.98 -6.24 24.69
N TYR A 38 7.12 -5.55 23.92
CA TYR A 38 6.77 -4.15 24.19
C TYR A 38 5.46 -4.03 25.00
N PHE A 39 4.59 -5.02 24.93
CA PHE A 39 3.28 -5.06 25.57
C PHE A 39 3.07 -6.39 26.28
N PRO A 40 3.74 -6.64 27.40
CA PRO A 40 3.67 -7.92 28.13
C PRO A 40 2.23 -8.34 28.46
N GLY A 41 1.87 -9.56 28.09
CA GLY A 41 0.54 -10.13 28.25
C GLY A 41 -0.49 -9.70 27.20
N LYS A 42 -0.10 -8.88 26.21
CA LYS A 42 -1.01 -8.38 25.15
C LYS A 42 -0.50 -8.64 23.72
N GLY A 43 0.65 -9.28 23.56
CA GLY A 43 1.26 -9.49 22.25
C GLY A 43 0.32 -10.15 21.25
N ARG A 44 -0.33 -11.25 21.63
CA ARG A 44 -1.29 -11.96 20.77
C ARG A 44 -2.53 -11.12 20.48
N GLU A 45 -3.12 -10.48 21.50
CA GLU A 45 -4.28 -9.61 21.31
C GLU A 45 -4.03 -8.51 20.28
N TYR A 46 -2.88 -7.84 20.39
CA TYR A 46 -2.53 -6.78 19.46
C TYR A 46 -2.20 -7.32 18.07
N ALA A 47 -1.47 -8.41 17.94
CA ALA A 47 -1.20 -9.02 16.65
C ALA A 47 -2.48 -9.41 15.90
N GLU A 48 -3.46 -9.97 16.61
CA GLU A 48 -4.78 -10.31 16.05
C GLU A 48 -5.55 -9.05 15.63
N LYS A 49 -5.59 -8.02 16.48
CA LYS A 49 -6.22 -6.73 16.14
C LYS A 49 -5.58 -6.10 14.91
N LEU A 50 -4.26 -6.08 14.81
CA LEU A 50 -3.53 -5.55 13.64
C LEU A 50 -3.89 -6.30 12.36
N ARG A 51 -3.83 -7.64 12.40
CA ARG A 51 -4.19 -8.49 11.26
C ARG A 51 -5.63 -8.24 10.82
N ASP A 52 -6.57 -8.31 11.76
CA ASP A 52 -7.99 -8.29 11.46
C ASP A 52 -8.43 -6.90 10.95
N ASN A 53 -7.92 -5.82 11.54
CA ASN A 53 -8.15 -4.46 11.05
C ASN A 53 -7.51 -4.23 9.68
N THR A 54 -6.27 -4.66 9.46
CA THR A 54 -5.60 -4.58 8.17
C THR A 54 -6.42 -5.25 7.07
N ILE A 55 -6.85 -6.49 7.30
CA ILE A 55 -7.64 -7.25 6.33
C ILE A 55 -9.01 -6.61 6.07
N ALA A 56 -9.68 -6.15 7.14
CA ALA A 56 -11.00 -5.51 7.02
C ALA A 56 -10.93 -4.20 6.24
N LEU A 57 -9.95 -3.35 6.56
CA LEU A 57 -9.72 -2.08 5.84
C LEU A 57 -9.37 -2.33 4.38
N TYR A 58 -8.41 -3.23 4.11
CA TYR A 58 -8.03 -3.55 2.74
C TYR A 58 -9.23 -4.03 1.92
N LYS A 59 -10.02 -4.98 2.43
CA LYS A 59 -11.20 -5.50 1.72
C LYS A 59 -12.18 -4.40 1.37
N LYS A 60 -12.53 -3.55 2.35
CA LYS A 60 -13.47 -2.45 2.15
C LYS A 60 -12.98 -1.46 1.09
N CYS A 61 -11.70 -1.09 1.16
CA CYS A 61 -11.13 -0.11 0.24
C CYS A 61 -10.87 -0.70 -1.15
N ALA A 62 -10.45 -1.97 -1.24
CA ALA A 62 -10.27 -2.66 -2.52
C ALA A 62 -11.60 -2.82 -3.27
N GLU A 63 -12.69 -3.14 -2.57
CA GLU A 63 -14.04 -3.22 -3.15
C GLU A 63 -14.50 -1.85 -3.68
N TYR A 64 -14.30 -0.79 -2.90
CA TYR A 64 -14.60 0.57 -3.35
C TYR A 64 -13.76 0.98 -4.56
N ALA A 65 -12.44 0.80 -4.51
CA ALA A 65 -11.55 1.16 -5.61
C ALA A 65 -11.89 0.39 -6.89
N LEU A 66 -12.21 -0.90 -6.77
CA LEU A 66 -12.64 -1.72 -7.90
C LEU A 66 -13.92 -1.18 -8.55
N SER A 67 -14.88 -0.71 -7.75
CA SER A 67 -16.10 -0.05 -8.26
C SER A 67 -15.81 1.24 -9.04
N LYS A 68 -14.62 1.80 -8.86
CA LYS A 68 -14.10 2.98 -9.57
C LYS A 68 -13.11 2.64 -10.68
N GLY A 69 -12.94 1.37 -11.01
CA GLY A 69 -12.05 0.91 -12.06
C GLY A 69 -10.59 0.77 -11.64
N ILE A 70 -10.30 0.73 -10.34
CA ILE A 70 -8.94 0.59 -9.79
C ILE A 70 -8.82 -0.70 -8.99
N ILE A 71 -7.77 -1.48 -9.26
CA ILE A 71 -7.33 -2.61 -8.44
C ILE A 71 -6.24 -2.10 -7.49
N ILE A 72 -6.47 -2.22 -6.18
CA ILE A 72 -5.41 -2.03 -5.18
C ILE A 72 -4.66 -3.35 -5.08
N ALA A 73 -3.46 -3.41 -5.66
CA ALA A 73 -2.66 -4.63 -5.70
C ALA A 73 -2.05 -4.96 -4.34
N ASP A 74 -1.53 -3.95 -3.68
CA ASP A 74 -1.05 -4.02 -2.31
C ASP A 74 -1.12 -2.64 -1.65
N THR A 75 -1.02 -2.65 -0.33
CA THR A 75 -0.93 -1.44 0.49
C THR A 75 -0.18 -1.75 1.77
N LYS A 76 0.36 -0.73 2.40
CA LYS A 76 0.99 -0.79 3.72
C LYS A 76 0.13 0.00 4.70
N PHE A 77 -0.06 -0.56 5.89
CA PHE A 77 -0.66 0.12 7.03
C PHE A 77 0.35 0.20 8.16
N GLU A 78 0.42 1.34 8.82
CA GLU A 78 1.12 1.50 10.09
C GLU A 78 0.09 1.77 11.19
N PHE A 79 0.33 1.21 12.37
CA PHE A 79 -0.56 1.37 13.50
C PHE A 79 0.23 1.78 14.74
N GLY A 80 -0.43 2.51 15.61
CA GLY A 80 0.05 2.86 16.93
C GLY A 80 -1.07 2.75 17.95
N LEU A 81 -0.75 3.08 19.19
CA LEU A 81 -1.74 3.25 20.25
C LEU A 81 -1.86 4.73 20.57
N ASP A 82 -3.08 5.20 20.79
CA ASP A 82 -3.32 6.52 21.34
C ASP A 82 -3.10 6.57 22.86
N GLU A 83 -3.33 7.72 23.46
CA GLU A 83 -3.19 7.94 24.91
C GLU A 83 -4.12 7.09 25.78
N ASN A 84 -5.21 6.58 25.21
CA ASN A 84 -6.18 5.70 25.86
C ASN A 84 -5.83 4.20 25.69
N GLY A 85 -4.83 3.89 24.85
CA GLY A 85 -4.46 2.54 24.47
C GLY A 85 -5.31 1.95 23.35
N ASP A 86 -6.05 2.79 22.63
CA ASP A 86 -6.82 2.39 21.46
C ASP A 86 -5.94 2.34 20.21
N LEU A 87 -6.21 1.37 19.33
CA LEU A 87 -5.46 1.19 18.09
C LEU A 87 -5.84 2.27 17.09
N VAL A 88 -4.85 3.04 16.63
CA VAL A 88 -4.99 4.09 15.62
C VAL A 88 -4.10 3.82 14.42
N ILE A 89 -4.55 4.25 13.25
CA ILE A 89 -3.74 4.20 12.03
C ILE A 89 -2.82 5.41 12.05
N GLY A 90 -1.53 5.15 11.87
CA GLY A 90 -0.50 6.16 11.62
C GLY A 90 -0.13 6.18 10.15
N ASP A 91 0.52 7.29 9.74
CA ASP A 91 1.02 7.48 8.39
C ASP A 91 -0.08 7.50 7.29
N GLU A 92 0.31 7.77 6.07
CA GLU A 92 -0.59 7.73 4.91
C GLU A 92 -0.89 6.27 4.51
N MET A 93 -2.08 6.05 4.02
CA MET A 93 -2.49 4.76 3.50
C MET A 93 -3.33 4.90 2.24
N LEU A 94 -3.30 3.87 1.38
CA LEU A 94 -4.19 3.77 0.22
C LEU A 94 -4.09 4.97 -0.74
N THR A 95 -2.90 5.52 -0.85
CA THR A 95 -2.55 6.55 -1.83
C THR A 95 -1.69 5.94 -2.94
N PRO A 96 -1.54 6.62 -4.09
CA PRO A 96 -0.60 6.17 -5.13
C PRO A 96 0.87 6.12 -4.68
N ASP A 97 1.21 6.71 -3.54
CA ASP A 97 2.55 6.63 -2.97
C ASP A 97 2.73 5.41 -2.06
N SER A 98 1.75 5.13 -1.20
CA SER A 98 1.78 4.01 -0.23
C SER A 98 1.29 2.68 -0.83
N SER A 99 0.63 2.68 -1.99
CA SER A 99 -0.07 1.53 -2.56
C SER A 99 0.20 1.41 -4.06
N ARG A 100 0.07 0.18 -4.60
CA ARG A 100 0.07 -0.04 -6.05
C ARG A 100 -1.36 -0.05 -6.57
N PHE A 101 -1.64 0.89 -7.48
CA PHE A 101 -2.93 1.06 -8.12
C PHE A 101 -2.83 0.66 -9.58
N TRP A 102 -3.60 -0.35 -9.99
CA TRP A 102 -3.68 -0.83 -11.36
C TRP A 102 -5.04 -0.52 -11.97
N PRO A 103 -5.11 -0.16 -13.26
CA PRO A 103 -6.40 -0.10 -13.94
C PRO A 103 -7.05 -1.49 -13.95
N ALA A 104 -8.36 -1.52 -13.64
CA ALA A 104 -9.12 -2.76 -13.72
C ALA A 104 -9.39 -3.18 -15.17
N GLU A 105 -9.52 -2.19 -16.06
CA GLU A 105 -9.62 -2.40 -17.49
C GLU A 105 -8.29 -2.92 -18.06
N GLY A 106 -8.36 -4.01 -18.82
CA GLY A 106 -7.17 -4.62 -19.43
C GLY A 106 -6.26 -5.35 -18.46
N TYR A 107 -6.68 -5.55 -17.21
CA TYR A 107 -5.91 -6.37 -16.27
C TYR A 107 -5.80 -7.82 -16.73
N GLU A 108 -4.59 -8.34 -16.83
CA GLU A 108 -4.30 -9.74 -17.10
C GLU A 108 -3.27 -10.26 -16.09
N PRO A 109 -3.49 -11.44 -15.47
CA PRO A 109 -2.53 -12.02 -14.55
C PRO A 109 -1.27 -12.52 -15.27
N GLY A 110 -0.16 -12.59 -14.54
CA GLY A 110 1.08 -13.22 -15.00
C GLY A 110 2.11 -12.29 -15.64
N HIS A 111 1.82 -11.01 -15.78
CA HIS A 111 2.78 -10.00 -16.24
C HIS A 111 2.60 -8.65 -15.54
N GLY A 112 3.56 -7.73 -15.74
CA GLY A 112 3.49 -6.37 -15.19
C GLY A 112 2.27 -5.60 -15.70
N GLN A 113 1.65 -4.83 -14.82
CA GLN A 113 0.48 -4.03 -15.13
C GLN A 113 0.87 -2.55 -15.29
N PRO A 114 0.18 -1.78 -16.17
CA PRO A 114 0.20 -0.32 -16.07
C PRO A 114 -0.19 0.11 -14.65
N SER A 115 0.36 1.21 -14.15
CA SER A 115 0.03 1.67 -12.81
C SER A 115 -0.28 3.16 -12.76
N PHE A 116 -1.09 3.56 -11.75
CA PHE A 116 -1.35 4.95 -11.42
C PHE A 116 -0.47 5.47 -10.27
N ASP A 117 0.54 4.69 -9.89
CA ASP A 117 1.41 4.92 -8.74
C ASP A 117 2.85 5.26 -9.13
N LYS A 118 3.72 5.40 -8.14
CA LYS A 118 5.15 5.73 -8.33
C LYS A 118 5.98 4.68 -9.05
N GLN A 119 5.40 3.52 -9.41
CA GLN A 119 6.11 2.47 -10.15
C GLN A 119 6.58 2.98 -11.52
N PHE A 120 5.81 3.87 -12.16
CA PHE A 120 6.20 4.48 -13.42
C PHE A 120 7.55 5.22 -13.33
N ALA A 121 7.72 6.06 -12.32
CA ALA A 121 8.98 6.77 -12.07
C ALA A 121 10.12 5.80 -11.71
N ARG A 122 9.83 4.77 -10.91
CA ARG A 122 10.79 3.73 -10.55
C ARG A 122 11.27 2.93 -11.76
N ASP A 123 10.39 2.60 -12.68
CA ASP A 123 10.73 1.86 -13.88
C ASP A 123 11.65 2.69 -14.80
N TRP A 124 11.36 4.00 -14.90
CA TRP A 124 12.25 4.90 -15.63
C TRP A 124 13.65 4.98 -14.98
N LEU A 125 13.72 5.13 -13.66
CA LEU A 125 15.00 5.16 -12.93
C LEU A 125 15.81 3.88 -13.14
N LYS A 126 15.17 2.72 -13.12
CA LYS A 126 15.83 1.43 -13.37
C LYS A 126 16.35 1.31 -14.81
N ALA A 127 15.60 1.84 -15.78
CA ALA A 127 15.98 1.82 -17.19
C ALA A 127 17.09 2.83 -17.52
N ASN A 128 17.33 3.82 -16.67
CA ASN A 128 18.31 4.90 -16.88
C ASN A 128 19.31 4.99 -15.70
N PRO A 129 20.15 3.97 -15.47
CA PRO A 129 21.15 4.00 -14.42
C PRO A 129 22.16 5.11 -14.65
N GLY A 130 22.58 5.81 -13.60
CA GLY A 130 23.57 6.91 -13.68
C GLY A 130 22.97 8.29 -13.94
N ASN A 131 21.67 8.46 -13.73
CA ASN A 131 20.96 9.73 -13.89
C ASN A 131 21.01 10.68 -12.68
N ASP A 132 21.89 10.43 -11.70
CA ASP A 132 21.99 11.17 -10.42
C ASP A 132 20.65 11.29 -9.67
N TRP A 133 19.76 10.31 -9.83
CA TRP A 133 18.41 10.30 -9.25
C TRP A 133 17.52 11.49 -9.68
N THR A 134 17.90 12.17 -10.78
CA THR A 134 17.13 13.29 -11.32
C THR A 134 16.14 12.78 -12.37
N LEU A 135 14.85 13.06 -12.17
CA LEU A 135 13.81 12.75 -13.13
C LEU A 135 13.70 13.87 -14.18
N PRO A 136 13.65 13.54 -15.49
CA PRO A 136 13.25 14.52 -16.51
C PRO A 136 11.85 15.06 -16.24
N GLN A 137 11.62 16.33 -16.62
CA GLN A 137 10.32 16.98 -16.42
C GLN A 137 9.16 16.20 -17.04
N GLU A 138 9.36 15.60 -18.19
CA GLU A 138 8.34 14.74 -18.83
C GLU A 138 7.92 13.55 -17.97
N ILE A 139 8.84 12.94 -17.21
CA ILE A 139 8.55 11.81 -16.31
C ILE A 139 7.83 12.31 -15.07
N VAL A 140 8.23 13.47 -14.56
CA VAL A 140 7.54 14.14 -13.44
C VAL A 140 6.08 14.43 -13.83
N ASP A 141 5.87 15.09 -14.97
CA ASP A 141 4.53 15.46 -15.46
C ASP A 141 3.64 14.24 -15.66
N LYS A 142 4.15 13.18 -16.30
CA LYS A 142 3.42 11.93 -16.48
C LYS A 142 3.10 11.22 -15.13
N THR A 143 3.96 11.34 -14.15
CA THR A 143 3.71 10.78 -12.81
C THR A 143 2.61 11.56 -12.10
N ILE A 144 2.64 12.90 -12.20
CA ILE A 144 1.59 13.77 -11.68
C ILE A 144 0.25 13.45 -12.35
N ASP A 145 0.22 13.35 -13.67
CA ASP A 145 -1.01 13.02 -14.41
C ASP A 145 -1.63 11.70 -13.94
N LYS A 146 -0.80 10.68 -13.66
CA LYS A 146 -1.29 9.40 -13.10
C LYS A 146 -1.91 9.55 -11.72
N TYR A 147 -1.31 10.35 -10.86
CA TYR A 147 -1.85 10.63 -9.52
C TYR A 147 -3.18 11.39 -9.59
N LEU A 148 -3.25 12.40 -10.46
CA LEU A 148 -4.48 13.15 -10.70
C LEU A 148 -5.58 12.28 -11.28
N GLN A 149 -5.24 11.38 -12.21
CA GLN A 149 -6.18 10.42 -12.78
C GLN A 149 -6.74 9.47 -11.71
N ALA A 150 -5.88 8.90 -10.85
CA ALA A 150 -6.33 8.06 -9.75
C ALA A 150 -7.24 8.82 -8.78
N TYR A 151 -6.89 10.07 -8.45
CA TYR A 151 -7.72 10.93 -7.61
C TYR A 151 -9.12 11.15 -8.22
N GLU A 152 -9.18 11.53 -9.49
CA GLU A 152 -10.45 11.77 -10.19
C GLU A 152 -11.30 10.50 -10.26
N MET A 153 -10.69 9.35 -10.56
CA MET A 153 -11.40 8.07 -10.58
C MET A 153 -12.01 7.72 -9.23
N LEU A 154 -11.25 7.91 -8.14
CA LEU A 154 -11.71 7.57 -6.79
C LEU A 154 -12.74 8.54 -6.25
N THR A 155 -12.60 9.84 -6.51
CA THR A 155 -13.45 10.89 -5.94
C THR A 155 -14.60 11.30 -6.86
N GLY A 156 -14.49 11.05 -8.17
CA GLY A 156 -15.41 11.50 -9.20
C GLY A 156 -15.29 13.01 -9.50
N LYS A 157 -14.21 13.66 -9.06
CA LYS A 157 -13.97 15.10 -9.25
C LYS A 157 -12.50 15.35 -9.57
N PRO A 158 -12.17 16.26 -10.50
CA PRO A 158 -10.80 16.69 -10.67
C PRO A 158 -10.29 17.38 -9.39
N LEU A 159 -8.98 17.31 -9.18
CA LEU A 159 -8.35 18.05 -8.08
C LEU A 159 -8.27 19.52 -8.48
N ASP A 160 -8.87 20.39 -7.68
CA ASP A 160 -8.77 21.84 -7.85
C ASP A 160 -7.31 22.28 -7.64
N LYS A 161 -6.77 23.00 -8.62
CA LYS A 161 -5.37 23.51 -8.60
C LYS A 161 -5.30 24.83 -7.83
#